data_8e71622c50201fa88c68b3beb235176b
#
_entry.id   8e71622c50201fa88c68b3beb235176b
#
_cell.length_a   1.000
_cell.length_b   1.000
_cell.length_c   1.000
_cell.angle_alpha   90.00
_cell.angle_beta   90.00
_cell.angle_gamma   90.00
#
_symmetry.space_group_name_H-M   'P 1'
#
loop_
_entity.id
_entity.type
_entity.pdbx_description
1 polymer ?
#
loop_
_entity_poly.entity_id
_entity_poly.type
_entity_poly.pdbx_seq_one_letter_code
_entity_poly.pdbx_strand_id
1 'polypeptide(L)'
;MANDTRCVFCGKSISPFRSTNVLCGKTHEPSCRDCAREMESLPHIDRCRRALQRGLANRPELLREYIEVTQSAEDHRPTCGCGGKLHFMEEQNFDNTPHGDSIFHGCFTVLPGYCTTCGRFAFFHPETVRSNPFLAHLIEKDTGRT
;
A
#
# COMPACT_ATOMS: atom_id res chain seq x y z
N MET A 1 13.55 -27.40 20.13
CA MET A 1 12.16 -27.50 19.67
C MET A 1 12.11 -27.03 18.23
N ALA A 2 11.79 -27.92 17.31
CA ALA A 2 11.59 -27.52 15.91
C ALA A 2 10.35 -26.63 15.85
N ASN A 3 10.51 -25.37 15.48
CA ASN A 3 9.37 -24.50 15.19
C ASN A 3 8.67 -25.09 13.97
N ASP A 4 7.55 -25.75 14.21
CA ASP A 4 6.71 -26.35 13.17
C ASP A 4 6.06 -25.20 12.38
N THR A 5 6.75 -24.76 11.33
CA THR A 5 6.24 -23.71 10.46
C THR A 5 5.06 -24.26 9.66
N ARG A 6 3.91 -23.63 9.77
CA ARG A 6 2.70 -24.04 9.07
C ARG A 6 2.35 -23.10 7.95
N CYS A 7 1.82 -23.66 6.87
CA CYS A 7 1.28 -22.86 5.77
C CYS A 7 0.06 -22.05 6.27
N VAL A 8 0.14 -20.74 6.14
CA VAL A 8 -0.93 -19.82 6.59
C VAL A 8 -2.26 -20.05 5.87
N PHE A 9 -2.23 -20.63 4.66
CA PHE A 9 -3.43 -20.85 3.84
C PHE A 9 -4.08 -22.22 4.02
N CYS A 10 -3.30 -23.30 4.16
CA CYS A 10 -3.83 -24.66 4.28
C CYS A 10 -3.53 -25.35 5.62
N GLY A 11 -2.68 -24.78 6.47
CA GLY A 11 -2.31 -25.29 7.78
C GLY A 11 -1.36 -26.50 7.76
N LYS A 12 -0.91 -26.96 6.59
CA LYS A 12 0.08 -28.04 6.49
C LYS A 12 1.41 -27.63 7.09
N SER A 13 2.07 -28.54 7.80
CA SER A 13 3.45 -28.36 8.25
C SER A 13 4.39 -28.23 7.05
N ILE A 14 5.30 -27.26 7.12
CA ILE A 14 6.25 -26.97 6.05
C ILE A 14 7.66 -27.05 6.63
N SER A 15 8.54 -27.82 5.98
CA SER A 15 9.96 -27.77 6.29
C SER A 15 10.52 -26.37 6.05
N PRO A 16 11.33 -25.83 6.97
CA PRO A 16 11.93 -24.49 6.80
C PRO A 16 12.65 -24.28 5.47
N PHE A 17 13.22 -25.37 4.91
CA PHE A 17 13.94 -25.35 3.64
C PHE A 17 13.02 -25.41 2.40
N ARG A 18 11.72 -25.61 2.57
CA ARG A 18 10.71 -25.71 1.51
C ARG A 18 9.57 -24.70 1.66
N SER A 19 9.70 -23.79 2.62
CA SER A 19 8.74 -22.71 2.78
C SER A 19 8.97 -21.63 1.73
N THR A 20 7.87 -21.10 1.21
CA THR A 20 7.83 -19.91 0.37
C THR A 20 7.10 -18.83 1.16
N ASN A 21 7.51 -17.58 1.04
CA ASN A 21 6.80 -16.47 1.66
C ASN A 21 5.91 -15.79 0.63
N VAL A 22 4.66 -15.56 0.99
CA VAL A 22 3.68 -14.84 0.18
C VAL A 22 3.38 -13.50 0.83
N LEU A 23 3.48 -12.44 0.06
CA LEU A 23 3.13 -11.10 0.53
C LEU A 23 1.61 -10.98 0.69
N CYS A 24 1.18 -10.67 1.91
CA CYS A 24 -0.21 -10.38 2.27
C CYS A 24 -0.27 -9.00 2.93
N GLY A 25 -0.82 -8.03 2.25
CA GLY A 25 -0.74 -6.64 2.71
C GLY A 25 0.72 -6.17 2.79
N LYS A 26 1.17 -5.82 3.98
CA LYS A 26 2.56 -5.43 4.28
C LYS A 26 3.34 -6.53 5.02
N THR A 27 2.78 -7.73 5.15
CA THR A 27 3.38 -8.86 5.85
C THR A 27 3.77 -9.97 4.88
N HIS A 28 4.82 -10.71 5.23
CA HIS A 28 5.21 -11.93 4.53
C HIS A 28 4.75 -13.13 5.35
N GLU A 29 3.94 -13.98 4.74
CA GLU A 29 3.35 -15.14 5.40
C GLU A 29 3.93 -16.44 4.84
N PRO A 30 4.26 -17.42 5.70
CA PRO A 30 4.81 -18.71 5.26
C PRO A 30 3.75 -19.51 4.50
N SER A 31 4.15 -20.07 3.36
CA SER A 31 3.26 -20.84 2.49
C SER A 31 3.95 -22.07 1.93
N CYS A 32 3.20 -23.14 1.70
CA CYS A 32 3.65 -24.24 0.86
C CYS A 32 3.59 -23.84 -0.62
N ARG A 33 4.36 -24.52 -1.47
CA ARG A 33 4.48 -24.17 -2.90
C ARG A 33 3.14 -24.15 -3.63
N ASP A 34 2.26 -25.10 -3.33
CA ASP A 34 0.95 -25.19 -4.00
C ASP A 34 0.08 -24.00 -3.66
N CYS A 35 -0.01 -23.65 -2.37
CA CYS A 35 -0.74 -22.47 -1.94
C CYS A 35 -0.11 -21.18 -2.45
N ALA A 36 1.22 -21.06 -2.46
CA ALA A 36 1.89 -19.88 -2.99
C ALA A 36 1.50 -19.62 -4.46
N ARG A 37 1.53 -20.67 -5.29
CA ARG A 37 1.13 -20.60 -6.71
C ARG A 37 -0.35 -20.22 -6.87
N GLU A 38 -1.24 -20.79 -6.06
CA GLU A 38 -2.65 -20.44 -6.08
C GLU A 38 -2.88 -19.01 -5.66
N MET A 39 -2.18 -18.54 -4.61
CA MET A 39 -2.34 -17.19 -4.08
C MET A 39 -1.81 -16.09 -5.02
N GLU A 40 -0.81 -16.39 -5.84
CA GLU A 40 -0.29 -15.43 -6.84
C GLU A 40 -1.35 -14.99 -7.84
N SER A 41 -2.32 -15.85 -8.15
CA SER A 41 -3.41 -15.55 -9.08
C SER A 41 -4.55 -14.72 -8.46
N LEU A 42 -4.58 -14.58 -7.14
CA LEU A 42 -5.64 -13.87 -6.44
C LEU A 42 -5.32 -12.38 -6.24
N PRO A 43 -6.36 -11.53 -6.20
CA PRO A 43 -6.22 -10.16 -5.71
C PRO A 43 -5.59 -10.11 -4.32
N HIS A 44 -4.78 -9.09 -4.07
CA HIS A 44 -4.01 -8.96 -2.83
C HIS A 44 -4.89 -8.98 -1.56
N ILE A 45 -6.03 -8.31 -1.61
CA ILE A 45 -7.00 -8.30 -0.50
C ILE A 45 -7.56 -9.69 -0.20
N ASP A 46 -7.78 -10.52 -1.22
CA ASP A 46 -8.32 -11.86 -1.05
C ASP A 46 -7.27 -12.81 -0.46
N ARG A 47 -5.99 -12.61 -0.80
CA ARG A 47 -4.88 -13.30 -0.11
C ARG A 47 -4.86 -13.00 1.37
N CYS A 48 -5.01 -11.73 1.75
CA CYS A 48 -5.08 -11.30 3.15
C CYS A 48 -6.26 -11.95 3.90
N ARG A 49 -7.43 -11.97 3.27
CA ARG A 49 -8.62 -12.63 3.85
C ARG A 49 -8.40 -14.12 4.07
N ARG A 50 -7.81 -14.81 3.11
CA ARG A 50 -7.50 -16.25 3.24
C ARG A 50 -6.47 -16.52 4.32
N ALA A 51 -5.44 -15.69 4.45
CA ALA A 51 -4.46 -15.82 5.51
C ALA A 51 -5.09 -15.68 6.91
N LEU A 52 -6.08 -14.79 7.06
CA LEU A 52 -6.79 -14.62 8.33
C LEU A 52 -7.71 -15.79 8.69
N GLN A 53 -8.34 -16.45 7.70
CA GLN A 53 -9.35 -17.50 7.93
C GLN A 53 -8.84 -18.68 8.76
N ARG A 54 -7.54 -19.01 8.68
CA ARG A 54 -6.94 -20.11 9.43
C ARG A 54 -6.42 -19.69 10.82
N GLY A 55 -6.35 -18.41 11.11
CA GLY A 55 -5.81 -17.91 12.37
C GLY A 55 -4.32 -18.20 12.58
N LEU A 56 -3.57 -18.48 11.52
CA LEU A 56 -2.13 -18.80 11.54
C LEU A 56 -1.25 -17.67 11.03
N ALA A 57 -1.83 -16.52 10.70
CA ALA A 57 -1.09 -15.35 10.24
C ALA A 57 -0.13 -14.82 11.32
N ASN A 58 1.07 -14.42 10.92
CA ASN A 58 2.09 -13.90 11.84
C ASN A 58 1.65 -12.60 12.52
N ARG A 59 0.97 -11.73 11.78
CA ARG A 59 0.45 -10.45 12.29
C ARG A 59 -0.97 -10.20 11.80
N PRO A 60 -1.95 -10.87 12.41
CA PRO A 60 -3.34 -10.79 11.97
C PRO A 60 -3.94 -9.39 12.07
N GLU A 61 -3.46 -8.58 13.04
CA GLU A 61 -3.87 -7.18 13.20
C GLU A 61 -3.51 -6.32 11.98
N LEU A 62 -2.30 -6.48 11.43
CA LEU A 62 -1.87 -5.74 10.25
C LEU A 62 -2.63 -6.15 8.99
N LEU A 63 -3.02 -7.42 8.89
CA LEU A 63 -3.84 -7.90 7.78
C LEU A 63 -5.26 -7.33 7.83
N ARG A 64 -5.85 -7.26 9.03
CA ARG A 64 -7.17 -6.63 9.22
C ARG A 64 -7.14 -5.15 8.89
N GLU A 65 -6.13 -4.43 9.39
CA GLU A 65 -5.92 -3.01 9.07
C GLU A 65 -5.76 -2.81 7.56
N TYR A 66 -4.96 -3.63 6.89
CA TYR A 66 -4.77 -3.54 5.45
C TYR A 66 -6.09 -3.76 4.67
N ILE A 67 -6.90 -4.73 5.08
CA ILE A 67 -8.20 -4.99 4.46
C ILE A 67 -9.14 -3.80 4.66
N GLU A 68 -9.22 -3.26 5.87
CA GLU A 68 -10.05 -2.10 6.19
C GLU A 68 -9.64 -0.88 5.38
N VAL A 69 -8.35 -0.56 5.37
CA VAL A 69 -7.80 0.56 4.59
C VAL A 69 -8.11 0.39 3.11
N THR A 70 -7.88 -0.79 2.54
CA THR A 70 -8.11 -1.05 1.11
C THR A 70 -9.59 -0.90 0.74
N GLN A 71 -10.50 -1.34 1.60
CA GLN A 71 -11.94 -1.25 1.36
C GLN A 71 -12.49 0.17 1.48
N SER A 72 -11.96 0.95 2.42
CA SER A 72 -12.50 2.27 2.78
C SER A 72 -11.71 3.44 2.19
N ALA A 73 -10.57 3.19 1.53
CA ALA A 73 -9.69 4.25 1.03
C ALA A 73 -10.41 5.26 0.11
N GLU A 74 -11.28 4.78 -0.78
CA GLU A 74 -12.01 5.65 -1.71
C GLU A 74 -12.98 6.62 -1.02
N ASP A 75 -13.49 6.26 0.16
CA ASP A 75 -14.35 7.13 0.95
C ASP A 75 -13.56 8.32 1.56
N HIS A 76 -12.25 8.13 1.71
CA HIS A 76 -11.32 9.15 2.22
C HIS A 76 -10.65 9.97 1.12
N ARG A 77 -10.96 9.69 -0.15
CA ARG A 77 -10.34 10.41 -1.28
C ARG A 77 -10.68 11.90 -1.23
N PRO A 78 -9.67 12.78 -1.35
CA PRO A 78 -9.92 14.22 -1.35
C PRO A 78 -10.85 14.64 -2.51
N THR A 79 -11.69 15.62 -2.24
CA THR A 79 -12.62 16.16 -3.23
C THR A 79 -12.15 17.53 -3.72
N CYS A 80 -12.38 17.78 -5.00
CA CYS A 80 -12.17 19.09 -5.61
C CYS A 80 -13.36 20.02 -5.30
N GLY A 81 -13.15 21.32 -5.35
CA GLY A 81 -14.23 22.32 -5.21
C GLY A 81 -15.37 22.18 -6.23
N CYS A 82 -15.18 21.47 -7.33
CA CYS A 82 -16.23 21.14 -8.30
C CYS A 82 -17.08 19.90 -7.90
N GLY A 83 -16.75 19.25 -6.78
CA GLY A 83 -17.35 17.98 -6.34
C GLY A 83 -16.72 16.72 -6.92
N GLY A 84 -15.79 16.84 -7.86
CA GLY A 84 -15.03 15.72 -8.41
C GLY A 84 -13.97 15.21 -7.42
N LYS A 85 -13.51 13.98 -7.63
CA LYS A 85 -12.46 13.35 -6.80
C LYS A 85 -11.06 13.70 -7.32
N LEU A 86 -10.11 13.88 -6.40
CA LEU A 86 -8.71 14.13 -6.72
C LEU A 86 -7.96 12.79 -6.78
N HIS A 87 -7.18 12.58 -7.85
CA HIS A 87 -6.30 11.44 -8.03
C HIS A 87 -4.86 11.88 -7.86
N PHE A 88 -4.11 11.12 -7.07
CA PHE A 88 -2.71 11.42 -6.80
C PHE A 88 -1.81 11.08 -8.00
N MET A 89 -0.80 11.90 -8.18
CA MET A 89 0.27 11.69 -9.16
C MET A 89 1.57 11.34 -8.42
N GLU A 90 2.61 11.01 -9.17
CA GLU A 90 3.93 10.83 -8.59
C GLU A 90 4.45 12.14 -7.97
N GLU A 91 5.20 12.00 -6.88
CA GLU A 91 5.85 13.14 -6.24
C GLU A 91 6.73 13.92 -7.20
N GLN A 92 6.68 15.23 -7.06
CA GLN A 92 7.50 16.16 -7.82
C GLN A 92 8.45 16.89 -6.86
N ASN A 93 9.72 16.88 -7.22
CA ASN A 93 10.74 17.66 -6.55
C ASN A 93 10.95 18.97 -7.31
N PHE A 94 10.80 20.08 -6.60
CA PHE A 94 11.12 21.39 -7.12
C PHE A 94 12.41 21.86 -6.50
N ASP A 95 13.42 22.05 -7.34
CA ASP A 95 14.68 22.64 -6.96
C ASP A 95 14.55 24.17 -7.11
N ASN A 96 14.54 24.87 -5.99
CA ASN A 96 14.51 26.32 -5.99
C ASN A 96 15.95 26.84 -6.00
N THR A 97 16.70 26.56 -7.07
CA THR A 97 17.97 27.19 -7.36
C THR A 97 17.71 28.48 -8.12
N PRO A 98 17.73 29.65 -7.48
CA PRO A 98 17.77 30.89 -8.22
C PRO A 98 19.13 30.97 -8.94
N HIS A 99 19.10 31.31 -10.20
CA HIS A 99 20.31 31.68 -10.94
C HIS A 99 21.01 32.84 -10.21
N GLY A 100 22.02 32.54 -9.40
CA GLY A 100 22.84 33.51 -8.69
C GLY A 100 22.92 33.26 -7.18
N ASP A 101 24.08 33.20 -6.65
CA ASP A 101 24.65 33.24 -5.29
C ASP A 101 23.71 33.26 -4.06
N SER A 102 22.58 32.57 -4.09
CA SER A 102 21.70 32.41 -2.92
C SER A 102 22.19 31.25 -2.06
N ILE A 103 22.56 31.57 -0.83
CA ILE A 103 22.93 30.62 0.23
C ILE A 103 21.75 29.76 0.73
N PHE A 104 20.54 29.95 0.20
CA PHE A 104 19.35 29.18 0.51
C PHE A 104 18.96 28.28 -0.67
N HIS A 105 19.59 27.12 -0.75
CA HIS A 105 19.17 26.04 -1.63
C HIS A 105 18.01 25.30 -0.98
N GLY A 106 16.78 25.59 -1.38
CA GLY A 106 15.60 24.91 -0.92
C GLY A 106 15.09 23.96 -1.99
N CYS A 107 15.25 22.65 -1.79
CA CYS A 107 14.48 21.65 -2.52
C CYS A 107 13.21 21.35 -1.72
N PHE A 108 12.03 21.46 -2.35
CA PHE A 108 10.79 21.02 -1.73
C PHE A 108 10.08 19.99 -2.60
N THR A 109 9.48 19.02 -1.93
CA THR A 109 8.73 17.94 -2.57
C THR A 109 7.26 18.20 -2.39
N VAL A 110 6.50 18.06 -3.45
CA VAL A 110 5.03 18.13 -3.42
C VAL A 110 4.44 16.85 -3.98
N LEU A 111 3.27 16.49 -3.50
CA LEU A 111 2.43 15.45 -4.05
C LEU A 111 1.31 16.09 -4.84
N PRO A 112 1.36 16.08 -6.19
CA PRO A 112 0.28 16.61 -7.00
C PRO A 112 -0.95 15.68 -6.98
N GLY A 113 -2.12 16.28 -7.03
CA GLY A 113 -3.37 15.59 -7.33
C GLY A 113 -4.13 16.33 -8.42
N TYR A 114 -4.87 15.62 -9.24
CA TYR A 114 -5.71 16.22 -10.28
C TYR A 114 -7.15 15.75 -10.19
N CYS A 115 -8.05 16.62 -10.56
CA CYS A 115 -9.46 16.32 -10.63
C CYS A 115 -9.83 15.82 -12.03
N THR A 116 -10.34 14.60 -12.13
CA THR A 116 -10.77 14.02 -13.42
C THR A 116 -12.00 14.69 -14.02
N THR A 117 -12.78 15.41 -13.20
CA THR A 117 -13.99 16.09 -13.63
C THR A 117 -13.71 17.47 -14.25
N CYS A 118 -12.87 18.30 -13.61
CA CYS A 118 -12.62 19.67 -14.05
C CYS A 118 -11.17 19.97 -14.44
N GLY A 119 -10.25 19.01 -14.29
CA GLY A 119 -8.84 19.15 -14.66
C GLY A 119 -8.00 20.02 -13.71
N ARG A 120 -8.55 20.51 -12.59
CA ARG A 120 -7.78 21.31 -11.62
C ARG A 120 -6.75 20.46 -10.91
N PHE A 121 -5.61 21.07 -10.63
CA PHE A 121 -4.55 20.51 -9.80
C PHE A 121 -4.64 21.02 -8.36
N ALA A 122 -4.28 20.15 -7.43
CA ALA A 122 -4.01 20.49 -6.04
C ALA A 122 -2.63 19.93 -5.65
N PHE A 123 -1.96 20.61 -4.74
CA PHE A 123 -0.65 20.19 -4.25
C PHE A 123 -0.74 19.89 -2.75
N PHE A 124 -0.17 18.77 -2.35
CA PHE A 124 -0.20 18.30 -0.98
C PHE A 124 1.22 18.15 -0.45
N HIS A 125 1.36 18.30 0.86
CA HIS A 125 2.60 17.96 1.54
C HIS A 125 2.70 16.42 1.67
N PRO A 126 3.73 15.78 1.10
CA PRO A 126 3.77 14.32 0.98
C PRO A 126 3.69 13.59 2.32
N GLU A 127 4.44 14.05 3.33
CA GLU A 127 4.46 13.41 4.65
C GLU A 127 3.10 13.51 5.36
N THR A 128 2.42 14.64 5.23
CA THR A 128 1.09 14.84 5.81
C THR A 128 0.07 13.87 5.21
N VAL A 129 0.12 13.68 3.89
CA VAL A 129 -0.78 12.72 3.22
C VAL A 129 -0.43 11.29 3.59
N ARG A 130 0.86 10.93 3.59
CA ARG A 130 1.32 9.57 3.92
C ARG A 130 1.10 9.17 5.38
N SER A 131 0.98 10.13 6.30
CA SER A 131 0.65 9.84 7.70
C SER A 131 -0.77 9.29 7.86
N ASN A 132 -1.64 9.52 6.88
CA ASN A 132 -2.98 8.93 6.84
C ASN A 132 -2.94 7.62 6.02
N PRO A 133 -3.23 6.46 6.62
CA PRO A 133 -3.12 5.16 5.95
C PRO A 133 -4.03 5.02 4.72
N PHE A 134 -5.21 5.62 4.74
CA PHE A 134 -6.14 5.59 3.60
C PHE A 134 -5.60 6.38 2.41
N LEU A 135 -5.07 7.57 2.66
CA LEU A 135 -4.48 8.41 1.62
C LEU A 135 -3.17 7.81 1.09
N ALA A 136 -2.34 7.23 1.96
CA ALA A 136 -1.14 6.51 1.55
C ALA A 136 -1.47 5.35 0.60
N HIS A 137 -2.52 4.58 0.89
CA HIS A 137 -3.00 3.51 0.01
C HIS A 137 -3.49 4.06 -1.34
N LEU A 138 -4.18 5.20 -1.35
CA LEU A 138 -4.64 5.84 -2.60
C LEU A 138 -3.47 6.33 -3.45
N ILE A 139 -2.39 6.84 -2.84
CA ILE A 139 -1.17 7.20 -3.58
C ILE A 139 -0.59 5.96 -4.28
N GLU A 140 -0.42 4.86 -3.55
CA GLU A 140 0.10 3.60 -4.11
C GLU A 140 -0.77 3.11 -5.27
N LYS A 141 -2.09 3.12 -5.10
CA LYS A 141 -3.07 2.72 -6.10
C LYS A 141 -3.02 3.60 -7.36
N ASP A 142 -3.05 4.92 -7.17
CA ASP A 142 -3.10 5.89 -8.28
C ASP A 142 -1.79 5.93 -9.07
N THR A 143 -0.64 5.69 -8.39
CA THR A 143 0.69 5.67 -9.03
C THR A 143 1.13 4.29 -9.52
N GLY A 144 0.30 3.25 -9.36
CA GLY A 144 0.59 1.90 -9.84
C GLY A 144 1.68 1.16 -9.06
N ARG A 145 1.91 1.52 -7.79
CA ARG A 145 2.92 0.90 -6.91
C ARG A 145 2.36 -0.19 -6.00
N THR A 146 1.16 -0.69 -6.29
CA THR A 146 0.51 -1.80 -5.57
C THR A 146 0.87 -3.15 -6.15
#